data_aea3787354bcc53aa5182e522c1c09a5
#
_entry.id   aea3787354bcc53aa5182e522c1c09a5
#
_cell.length_a   1.000
_cell.length_b   1.000
_cell.length_c   1.000
_cell.angle_alpha   90.00
_cell.angle_beta   90.00
_cell.angle_gamma   90.00
#
_symmetry.space_group_name_H-M   'P 1'
#
loop_
_entity.id
_entity.type
_entity.pdbx_description
1 polymer ?
#
loop_
_entity_poly.entity_id
_entity_poly.type
_entity_poly.pdbx_seq_one_letter_code
_entity_poly.pdbx_strand_id
1 'polypeptide(L)'
;IGVGLVGSEMCIRDSKIILSTDLPLKFTSHTPCFRSEAGSYGKDTKGLMRLHQFDKVELVQIVHPDDSNDALEELTKDAESILELLELPFRTVKLCTGDLGFSATKTYDLEVWVPSQNNYREISSCSNCLDFQTKRMKMRFKENGNTVFPHSLNGSALAIGRTILSIIEN
;
A
#
# COMPACT_ATOMS: atom_id res chain seq x y z
N ILE A 1 -17.19 8.26 -0.96
CA ILE A 1 -16.59 7.28 -0.04
C ILE A 1 -15.11 7.54 -0.10
N GLY A 2 -14.59 8.00 1.03
CA GLY A 2 -13.20 8.40 1.13
C GLY A 2 -12.27 7.29 0.65
N VAL A 3 -11.22 7.67 -0.03
CA VAL A 3 -10.16 6.81 -0.50
C VAL A 3 -9.71 5.92 0.66
N GLY A 4 -10.11 4.70 0.55
CA GLY A 4 -9.74 3.48 1.16
C GLY A 4 -8.90 3.51 2.43
N LEU A 5 -9.56 3.65 3.55
CA LEU A 5 -9.13 2.88 4.70
C LEU A 5 -9.59 1.44 4.42
N VAL A 6 -8.69 0.60 3.98
CA VAL A 6 -8.93 -0.83 3.87
C VAL A 6 -9.25 -1.38 5.26
N GLY A 7 -10.05 -2.44 5.37
CA GLY A 7 -10.55 -2.93 6.65
C GLY A 7 -9.53 -3.12 7.78
N SER A 8 -8.26 -3.38 7.45
CA SER A 8 -7.14 -3.44 8.42
C SER A 8 -6.84 -2.10 9.11
N GLU A 9 -7.00 -0.98 8.42
CA GLU A 9 -6.76 0.34 9.00
C GLU A 9 -7.87 0.75 9.96
N MET A 10 -9.10 0.25 9.77
CA MET A 10 -10.21 0.47 10.70
C MET A 10 -9.98 -0.21 12.06
N CYS A 11 -9.25 -1.32 12.10
CA CYS A 11 -8.90 -2.00 13.35
C CYS A 11 -7.86 -1.24 14.17
N ILE A 12 -7.10 -0.35 13.55
CA ILE A 12 -6.07 0.48 14.21
C ILE A 12 -6.71 1.76 14.80
N ARG A 13 -7.97 2.07 14.42
CA ARG A 13 -8.66 3.28 14.83
C ARG A 13 -9.13 3.18 16.27
N ASP A 14 -8.40 3.76 17.18
CA ASP A 14 -8.88 3.90 18.54
C ASP A 14 -8.50 5.19 19.25
N SER A 15 -8.15 6.24 18.67
CA SER A 15 -7.85 7.53 19.33
C SER A 15 -6.92 7.40 20.56
N LYS A 16 -6.22 6.27 20.72
CA LYS A 16 -5.34 6.04 21.88
C LYS A 16 -4.06 6.87 21.76
N ILE A 17 -3.53 7.19 22.92
CA ILE A 17 -2.14 7.62 23.03
C ILE A 17 -1.31 6.34 23.13
N ILE A 18 -0.51 6.06 22.11
CA ILE A 18 0.41 4.94 22.10
C ILE A 18 1.70 5.33 22.82
N LEU A 19 2.44 4.35 23.30
CA LEU A 19 3.78 4.60 23.84
C LEU A 19 4.77 4.72 22.68
N SER A 20 5.73 5.63 22.79
CA SER A 20 6.80 5.73 21.78
C SER A 20 7.60 4.43 21.64
N THR A 21 7.71 3.68 22.73
CA THR A 21 8.37 2.36 22.76
C THR A 21 7.61 1.26 22.02
N ASP A 22 6.33 1.47 21.68
CA ASP A 22 5.53 0.51 20.92
C ASP A 22 5.74 0.65 19.41
N LEU A 23 6.38 1.73 18.96
CA LEU A 23 6.69 1.93 17.55
C LEU A 23 7.96 1.14 17.14
N PRO A 24 8.00 0.59 15.91
CA PRO A 24 6.97 0.60 14.89
C PRO A 24 5.85 -0.42 15.13
N LEU A 25 4.61 -0.05 14.82
CA LEU A 25 3.49 -1.01 14.73
C LEU A 25 3.37 -1.49 13.29
N LYS A 26 3.42 -2.80 13.08
CA LYS A 26 3.32 -3.43 11.76
C LYS A 26 2.12 -4.36 11.71
N PHE A 27 1.29 -4.18 10.69
CA PHE A 27 0.06 -4.95 10.50
C PHE A 27 -0.01 -5.49 9.07
N THR A 28 -0.63 -6.66 8.93
CA THR A 28 -0.98 -7.23 7.63
C THR A 28 -2.38 -7.79 7.67
N SER A 29 -3.08 -7.71 6.54
CA SER A 29 -4.42 -8.25 6.42
C SER A 29 -4.71 -8.64 4.98
N HIS A 30 -5.32 -9.82 4.79
CA HIS A 30 -5.94 -10.22 3.53
C HIS A 30 -7.40 -9.78 3.55
N THR A 31 -7.80 -8.98 2.55
CA THR A 31 -9.15 -8.42 2.49
C THR A 31 -9.72 -8.45 1.07
N PRO A 32 -11.03 -8.75 0.91
CA PRO A 32 -11.72 -8.48 -0.33
C PRO A 32 -11.90 -6.97 -0.53
N CYS A 33 -11.60 -6.51 -1.75
CA CYS A 33 -11.72 -5.12 -2.16
C CYS A 33 -12.82 -4.99 -3.23
N PHE A 34 -13.59 -3.90 -3.17
CA PHE A 34 -14.70 -3.63 -4.07
C PHE A 34 -14.51 -2.27 -4.73
N ARG A 35 -14.55 -2.24 -6.07
CA ARG A 35 -14.43 -1.00 -6.84
C ARG A 35 -15.50 -0.94 -7.93
N SER A 36 -16.11 0.23 -8.14
CA SER A 36 -17.09 0.45 -9.22
C SER A 36 -16.43 0.43 -10.60
N GLU A 37 -15.13 0.69 -10.68
CA GLU A 37 -14.34 0.80 -11.93
C GLU A 37 -14.94 1.79 -12.95
N ALA A 38 -15.71 2.77 -12.49
CA ALA A 38 -16.45 3.72 -13.32
C ALA A 38 -15.57 4.57 -14.24
N GLY A 39 -14.31 4.79 -13.84
CA GLY A 39 -13.33 5.56 -14.62
C GLY A 39 -12.51 4.75 -15.64
N SER A 40 -12.74 3.44 -15.73
CA SER A 40 -11.89 2.58 -16.59
C SER A 40 -12.19 2.70 -18.07
N TYR A 41 -13.36 3.23 -18.45
CA TYR A 41 -13.82 3.34 -19.85
C TYR A 41 -13.66 2.04 -20.66
N GLY A 42 -13.80 0.88 -20.01
CA GLY A 42 -13.67 -0.43 -20.64
C GLY A 42 -12.23 -0.90 -20.87
N LYS A 43 -11.20 -0.15 -20.41
CA LYS A 43 -9.81 -0.60 -20.48
C LYS A 43 -9.57 -1.74 -19.50
N ASP A 44 -8.85 -2.77 -19.96
CA ASP A 44 -8.43 -3.93 -19.15
C ASP A 44 -9.58 -4.69 -18.46
N THR A 45 -10.81 -4.61 -18.99
CA THR A 45 -12.00 -5.26 -18.42
C THR A 45 -12.10 -6.75 -18.77
N LYS A 46 -11.19 -7.24 -19.62
CA LYS A 46 -11.07 -8.68 -19.93
C LYS A 46 -10.04 -9.34 -19.04
N GLY A 47 -10.34 -10.56 -18.57
CA GLY A 47 -9.44 -11.35 -17.73
C GLY A 47 -9.39 -10.85 -16.28
N LEU A 48 -8.28 -11.11 -15.57
CA LEU A 48 -8.11 -10.84 -14.13
C LEU A 48 -7.47 -9.48 -13.82
N MET A 49 -7.16 -8.67 -14.84
CA MET A 49 -6.41 -7.43 -14.65
C MET A 49 -7.22 -6.37 -13.89
N ARG A 50 -8.53 -6.28 -14.16
CA ARG A 50 -9.42 -5.28 -13.57
C ARG A 50 -10.76 -5.89 -13.23
N LEU A 51 -11.02 -6.07 -11.94
CA LEU A 51 -12.21 -6.70 -11.40
C LEU A 51 -12.97 -5.76 -10.49
N HIS A 52 -14.29 -5.90 -10.41
CA HIS A 52 -15.14 -5.17 -9.46
C HIS A 52 -14.93 -5.66 -8.03
N GLN A 53 -14.62 -6.94 -7.86
CA GLN A 53 -14.21 -7.56 -6.60
C GLN A 53 -12.87 -8.26 -6.81
N PHE A 54 -11.93 -8.02 -5.92
CA PHE A 54 -10.61 -8.66 -5.94
C PHE A 54 -10.06 -8.75 -4.53
N ASP A 55 -9.14 -9.65 -4.32
CA ASP A 55 -8.47 -9.83 -3.04
C ASP A 55 -7.10 -9.17 -3.04
N LYS A 56 -6.74 -8.60 -1.88
CA LYS A 56 -5.45 -7.93 -1.69
C LYS A 56 -4.91 -8.23 -0.29
N VAL A 57 -3.64 -8.50 -0.21
CA VAL A 57 -2.90 -8.46 1.05
C VAL A 57 -2.38 -7.05 1.23
N GLU A 58 -2.70 -6.42 2.34
CA GLU A 58 -2.29 -5.06 2.67
C GLU A 58 -1.31 -5.07 3.83
N LEU A 59 -0.27 -4.27 3.71
CA LEU A 59 0.68 -3.97 4.77
C LEU A 59 0.43 -2.56 5.27
N VAL A 60 0.40 -2.38 6.59
CA VAL A 60 0.27 -1.07 7.23
C VAL A 60 1.34 -0.95 8.30
N GLN A 61 2.04 0.18 8.30
CA GLN A 61 3.01 0.51 9.35
C GLN A 61 2.68 1.85 9.96
N ILE A 62 2.81 1.93 11.29
CA ILE A 62 2.78 3.17 12.06
C ILE A 62 4.15 3.31 12.69
N VAL A 63 4.84 4.38 12.34
CA VAL A 63 6.25 4.54 12.68
C VAL A 63 6.54 5.92 13.28
N HIS A 64 7.70 6.06 13.93
CA HIS A 64 8.19 7.36 14.32
C HIS A 64 8.42 8.25 13.08
N PRO A 65 8.16 9.56 13.15
CA PRO A 65 8.34 10.47 12.01
C PRO A 65 9.73 10.38 11.36
N ASP A 66 10.78 10.28 12.17
CA ASP A 66 12.16 10.24 11.69
C ASP A 66 12.49 8.97 10.90
N ASP A 67 11.80 7.86 11.21
CA ASP A 67 12.06 6.55 10.60
C ASP A 67 11.22 6.32 9.33
N SER A 68 10.29 7.21 9.00
CA SER A 68 9.25 6.94 8.00
C SER A 68 9.78 6.73 6.58
N ASN A 69 10.90 7.33 6.22
CA ASN A 69 11.52 7.11 4.90
C ASN A 69 12.16 5.74 4.80
N ASP A 70 12.91 5.33 5.83
CA ASP A 70 13.56 4.02 5.87
C ASP A 70 12.52 2.90 5.96
N ALA A 71 11.44 3.13 6.72
CA ALA A 71 10.30 2.23 6.79
C ALA A 71 9.59 2.04 5.43
N LEU A 72 9.55 3.08 4.57
CA LEU A 72 9.01 2.93 3.22
C LEU A 72 9.90 2.04 2.35
N GLU A 73 11.22 2.21 2.44
CA GLU A 73 12.16 1.35 1.70
C GLU A 73 12.03 -0.12 2.15
N GLU A 74 11.92 -0.37 3.47
CA GLU A 74 11.71 -1.70 4.03
C GLU A 74 10.38 -2.30 3.54
N LEU A 75 9.27 -1.56 3.66
CA LEU A 75 7.94 -1.99 3.22
C LEU A 75 7.91 -2.33 1.72
N THR A 76 8.59 -1.53 0.91
CA THR A 76 8.70 -1.78 -0.54
C THR A 76 9.48 -3.05 -0.81
N LYS A 77 10.59 -3.26 -0.11
CA LYS A 77 11.40 -4.48 -0.22
C LYS A 77 10.64 -5.74 0.22
N ASP A 78 9.79 -5.64 1.23
CA ASP A 78 8.92 -6.75 1.63
C ASP A 78 7.98 -7.16 0.48
N ALA A 79 7.40 -6.19 -0.23
CA ALA A 79 6.55 -6.46 -1.39
C ALA A 79 7.36 -7.00 -2.60
N GLU A 80 8.57 -6.47 -2.85
CA GLU A 80 9.49 -6.94 -3.89
C GLU A 80 9.88 -8.41 -3.66
N SER A 81 10.16 -8.78 -2.40
CA SER A 81 10.59 -10.13 -2.05
C SER A 81 9.59 -11.21 -2.45
N ILE A 82 8.30 -10.89 -2.49
CA ILE A 82 7.26 -11.82 -2.94
C ILE A 82 7.36 -12.04 -4.45
N LEU A 83 7.62 -10.99 -5.22
CA LEU A 83 7.80 -11.09 -6.67
C LEU A 83 9.07 -11.84 -7.03
N GLU A 84 10.15 -11.65 -6.26
CA GLU A 84 11.40 -12.40 -6.37
C GLU A 84 11.19 -13.89 -6.10
N LEU A 85 10.47 -14.23 -5.01
CA LEU A 85 10.14 -15.62 -4.66
C LEU A 85 9.26 -16.31 -5.71
N LEU A 86 8.43 -15.54 -6.42
CA LEU A 86 7.60 -16.03 -7.51
C LEU A 86 8.34 -16.04 -8.87
N GLU A 87 9.60 -15.59 -8.89
CA GLU A 87 10.45 -15.49 -10.10
C GLU A 87 9.79 -14.66 -11.22
N LEU A 88 8.95 -13.66 -10.85
CA LEU A 88 8.26 -12.80 -11.81
C LEU A 88 9.14 -11.61 -12.21
N PRO A 89 9.23 -11.28 -13.51
CA PRO A 89 9.94 -10.10 -13.95
C PRO A 89 9.18 -8.83 -13.56
N PHE A 90 9.78 -7.98 -12.75
CA PHE A 90 9.17 -6.75 -12.25
C PHE A 90 10.12 -5.56 -12.31
N ARG A 91 9.58 -4.38 -12.08
CA ARG A 91 10.33 -3.16 -11.84
C ARG A 91 9.66 -2.31 -10.77
N THR A 92 10.44 -1.52 -10.05
CA THR A 92 9.96 -0.57 -9.05
C THR A 92 10.05 0.84 -9.63
N VAL A 93 8.95 1.57 -9.57
CA VAL A 93 8.81 2.92 -10.13
C VAL A 93 8.49 3.90 -9.01
N LYS A 94 9.34 4.91 -8.82
CA LYS A 94 9.02 6.03 -7.95
C LYS A 94 8.07 6.98 -8.67
N LEU A 95 6.89 7.21 -8.11
CA LEU A 95 5.90 8.09 -8.73
C LEU A 95 6.34 9.55 -8.74
N CYS A 96 6.01 10.24 -9.81
CA CYS A 96 6.12 11.69 -9.88
C CYS A 96 4.95 12.37 -9.14
N THR A 97 5.09 13.66 -8.86
CA THR A 97 4.09 14.42 -8.08
C THR A 97 2.71 14.45 -8.72
N GLY A 98 2.63 14.33 -10.05
CA GLY A 98 1.35 14.30 -10.78
C GLY A 98 0.54 13.01 -10.58
N ASP A 99 1.22 11.92 -10.21
CA ASP A 99 0.60 10.60 -10.03
C ASP A 99 0.42 10.22 -8.56
N LEU A 100 0.93 11.04 -7.63
CA LEU A 100 0.78 10.79 -6.20
C LEU A 100 -0.68 10.90 -5.76
N GLY A 101 -1.14 9.94 -4.97
CA GLY A 101 -2.40 10.06 -4.24
C GLY A 101 -2.35 11.25 -3.27
N PHE A 102 -3.48 11.93 -3.08
CA PHE A 102 -3.57 13.17 -2.28
C PHE A 102 -3.08 13.02 -0.82
N SER A 103 -3.04 11.82 -0.28
CA SER A 103 -2.57 11.53 1.07
C SER A 103 -1.09 11.14 1.15
N ALA A 104 -0.46 10.86 0.01
CA ALA A 104 0.90 10.35 -0.06
C ALA A 104 1.91 11.46 -0.37
N THR A 105 3.10 11.36 0.21
CA THR A 105 4.23 12.25 -0.09
C THR A 105 5.30 11.57 -0.92
N LYS A 106 5.39 10.25 -0.83
CA LYS A 106 6.30 9.41 -1.60
C LYS A 106 5.64 8.07 -1.83
N THR A 107 5.66 7.60 -3.07
CA THR A 107 5.09 6.31 -3.45
C THR A 107 6.03 5.58 -4.39
N TYR A 108 6.15 4.27 -4.15
CA TYR A 108 6.73 3.31 -5.07
C TYR A 108 5.64 2.38 -5.58
N ASP A 109 5.50 2.27 -6.90
CA ASP A 109 4.69 1.24 -7.54
C ASP A 109 5.58 0.11 -8.02
N LEU A 110 5.19 -1.12 -7.72
CA LEU A 110 5.78 -2.31 -8.29
C LEU A 110 4.95 -2.71 -9.51
N GLU A 111 5.61 -2.85 -10.64
CA GLU A 111 4.98 -3.23 -11.89
C GLU A 111 5.57 -4.56 -12.37
N VAL A 112 4.71 -5.51 -12.70
CA VAL A 112 5.08 -6.82 -13.24
C VAL A 112 4.91 -6.84 -14.74
N TRP A 113 5.78 -7.57 -15.44
CA TRP A 113 5.65 -7.78 -16.88
C TRP A 113 4.45 -8.67 -17.20
N VAL A 114 3.63 -8.28 -18.16
CA VAL A 114 2.47 -9.03 -18.65
C VAL A 114 2.67 -9.31 -20.14
N PRO A 115 3.11 -10.53 -20.51
CA PRO A 115 3.46 -10.91 -21.90
C PRO A 115 2.35 -10.64 -22.90
N SER A 116 1.09 -10.99 -22.58
CA SER A 116 -0.05 -10.79 -23.48
C SER A 116 -0.32 -9.33 -23.83
N GLN A 117 0.10 -8.41 -22.97
CA GLN A 117 -0.06 -6.97 -23.17
C GLN A 117 1.23 -6.28 -23.66
N ASN A 118 2.35 -7.03 -23.67
CA ASN A 118 3.68 -6.50 -23.98
C ASN A 118 3.99 -5.23 -23.17
N ASN A 119 3.64 -5.22 -21.89
CA ASN A 119 3.77 -4.05 -21.01
C ASN A 119 3.90 -4.44 -19.54
N TYR A 120 4.47 -3.53 -18.76
CA TYR A 120 4.45 -3.59 -17.31
C TYR A 120 3.10 -3.12 -16.75
N ARG A 121 2.62 -3.79 -15.71
CA ARG A 121 1.36 -3.46 -15.02
C ARG A 121 1.57 -3.41 -13.51
N GLU A 122 1.02 -2.37 -12.90
CA GLU A 122 1.05 -2.20 -11.45
C GLU A 122 0.43 -3.41 -10.74
N ILE A 123 1.15 -3.96 -9.77
CA ILE A 123 0.72 -5.08 -8.93
C ILE A 123 0.74 -4.73 -7.44
N SER A 124 1.51 -3.72 -7.07
CA SER A 124 1.62 -3.18 -5.71
C SER A 124 1.87 -1.68 -5.77
N SER A 125 1.45 -0.99 -4.73
CA SER A 125 1.77 0.42 -4.51
C SER A 125 2.08 0.62 -3.03
N CYS A 126 3.26 1.16 -2.70
CA CYS A 126 3.76 1.39 -1.35
C CYS A 126 3.92 2.89 -1.11
N SER A 127 3.21 3.43 -0.12
CA SER A 127 3.11 4.88 0.11
C SER A 127 3.46 5.29 1.54
N ASN A 128 4.20 6.38 1.66
CA ASN A 128 4.38 7.12 2.90
C ASN A 128 3.38 8.29 2.94
N CYS A 129 2.47 8.25 3.91
CA CYS A 129 1.42 9.25 4.10
C CYS A 129 1.75 10.28 5.20
N LEU A 130 2.96 10.24 5.75
CA LEU A 130 3.36 11.05 6.90
C LEU A 130 2.26 11.03 8.00
N ASP A 131 1.93 12.18 8.55
CA ASP A 131 0.91 12.32 9.59
C ASP A 131 -0.52 12.54 9.06
N PHE A 132 -0.72 12.47 7.74
CA PHE A 132 -2.01 12.76 7.11
C PHE A 132 -3.13 11.84 7.61
N GLN A 133 -2.87 10.54 7.67
CA GLN A 133 -3.86 9.57 8.12
C GLN A 133 -3.94 9.54 9.66
N THR A 134 -2.84 9.59 10.36
CA THR A 134 -2.77 9.50 11.82
C THR A 134 -3.42 10.69 12.51
N LYS A 135 -3.32 11.90 11.95
CA LYS A 135 -4.09 13.06 12.40
C LYS A 135 -5.60 12.84 12.31
N ARG A 136 -6.09 12.25 11.22
CA ARG A 136 -7.52 11.95 11.01
C ARG A 136 -8.01 10.84 11.94
N MET A 137 -7.17 9.84 12.19
CA MET A 137 -7.43 8.79 13.18
C MET A 137 -7.30 9.28 14.63
N LYS A 138 -6.77 10.50 14.84
CA LYS A 138 -6.42 11.04 16.16
C LYS A 138 -5.43 10.16 16.93
N MET A 139 -4.63 9.36 16.21
CA MET A 139 -3.57 8.55 16.77
C MET A 139 -2.37 9.44 17.09
N ARG A 140 -1.82 9.31 18.29
CA ARG A 140 -0.71 10.13 18.77
C ARG A 140 0.11 9.39 19.82
N PHE A 141 1.33 9.83 20.03
CA PHE A 141 2.20 9.36 21.11
C PHE A 141 2.81 10.54 21.88
N LYS A 142 3.35 10.24 23.05
CA LYS A 142 4.05 11.23 23.88
C LYS A 142 5.54 11.05 23.76
N GLU A 143 6.23 12.17 23.51
CA GLU A 143 7.69 12.21 23.45
C GLU A 143 8.18 13.52 24.08
N ASN A 144 9.11 13.40 25.03
CA ASN A 144 9.67 14.56 25.77
C ASN A 144 8.61 15.54 26.29
N GLY A 145 7.45 15.00 26.74
CA GLY A 145 6.32 15.80 27.24
C GLY A 145 5.40 16.37 26.15
N ASN A 146 5.79 16.29 24.87
CA ASN A 146 5.02 16.78 23.75
C ASN A 146 4.11 15.69 23.17
N THR A 147 3.06 16.11 22.49
CA THR A 147 2.19 15.21 21.73
C THR A 147 2.61 15.22 20.27
N VAL A 148 2.97 14.07 19.75
CA VAL A 148 3.45 13.88 18.37
C VAL A 148 2.50 12.95 17.63
N PHE A 149 2.29 13.21 16.34
CA PHE A 149 1.57 12.28 15.44
C PHE A 149 2.58 11.36 14.76
N PRO A 150 2.42 10.03 14.89
CA PRO A 150 3.26 9.11 14.14
C PRO A 150 2.97 9.21 12.64
N HIS A 151 3.89 8.71 11.82
CA HIS A 151 3.67 8.58 10.39
C HIS A 151 3.03 7.23 10.06
N SER A 152 2.19 7.21 9.03
CA SER A 152 1.60 5.99 8.52
C SER A 152 2.13 5.65 7.13
N LEU A 153 2.36 4.37 6.90
CA LEU A 153 2.70 3.81 5.62
C LEU A 153 1.73 2.68 5.30
N ASN A 154 1.45 2.51 4.03
CA ASN A 154 0.69 1.37 3.55
C ASN A 154 1.26 0.86 2.23
N GLY A 155 1.08 -0.44 1.98
CA GLY A 155 1.51 -1.08 0.76
C GLY A 155 0.76 -2.37 0.49
N SER A 156 0.64 -2.73 -0.78
CA SER A 156 0.04 -4.00 -1.18
C SER A 156 1.11 -5.08 -1.28
N ALA A 157 0.87 -6.23 -0.66
CA ALA A 157 1.77 -7.38 -0.75
C ALA A 157 1.01 -8.68 -1.09
N LEU A 158 0.31 -8.75 -2.22
CA LEU A 158 0.13 -8.07 -3.49
C LEU A 158 -1.37 -8.02 -3.86
N ALA A 159 -1.72 -7.51 -5.07
CA ALA A 159 -3.04 -7.69 -5.66
C ALA A 159 -3.16 -9.12 -6.21
N ILE A 160 -3.89 -10.01 -5.53
CA ILE A 160 -3.86 -11.47 -5.77
C ILE A 160 -4.28 -11.82 -7.20
N GLY A 161 -5.36 -11.23 -7.73
CA GLY A 161 -5.81 -11.51 -9.09
C GLY A 161 -4.76 -11.19 -10.17
N ARG A 162 -4.05 -10.06 -10.02
CA ARG A 162 -2.96 -9.69 -10.94
C ARG A 162 -1.73 -10.60 -10.77
N THR A 163 -1.45 -11.03 -9.55
CA THR A 163 -0.37 -11.98 -9.27
C THR A 163 -0.63 -13.32 -9.95
N ILE A 164 -1.85 -13.86 -9.82
CA ILE A 164 -2.25 -15.11 -10.48
C ILE A 164 -2.13 -14.97 -12.00
N LEU A 165 -2.63 -13.87 -12.58
CA LEU A 165 -2.49 -13.59 -14.00
C LEU A 165 -1.03 -13.62 -14.43
N SER A 166 -0.17 -12.93 -13.68
CA SER A 166 1.25 -12.85 -14.02
C SER A 166 1.98 -14.18 -13.93
N ILE A 167 1.63 -15.03 -12.95
CA ILE A 167 2.17 -16.40 -12.84
C ILE A 167 1.75 -17.28 -14.02
N ILE A 168 0.51 -17.13 -14.50
CA ILE A 168 0.00 -17.93 -15.61
C ILE A 168 0.65 -17.52 -16.94
N GLU A 169 0.99 -16.24 -17.09
CA GLU A 169 1.51 -15.69 -18.35
C GLU A 169 3.04 -15.73 -18.48
N ASN A 170 3.79 -15.80 -17.36
CA ASN A 170 5.25 -15.88 -17.34
C ASN A 170 5.73 -17.30 -17.05
#